data_07f9b8f4b3bbc4063b49513089d4471e
#
_entry.id   07f9b8f4b3bbc4063b49513089d4471e
#
_cell.length_a   1.000
_cell.length_b   1.000
_cell.length_c   1.000
_cell.angle_alpha   90.00
_cell.angle_beta   90.00
_cell.angle_gamma   90.00
#
_symmetry.space_group_name_H-M   'P 1'
#
loop_
_entity.id
_entity.type
_entity.pdbx_description
1 polymer ?
#
loop_
_entity_poly.entity_id
_entity_poly.type
_entity_poly.pdbx_seq_one_letter_code
_entity_poly.pdbx_strand_id
1 'polypeptide(L)'
;MSDVLNKMKTRRSIRKFKSDMVPQEVLDQIIEAGLYAASGMGEQSPIIIQVTKKELRDEISKMNCDIGGWKEGFDPFYGAPAMLIVLAKKSRPTYVYDGSLVMGNLMLAAHELGIGSCWIHRAKEEFESDWGKNFLKSLGVEGEYEGIGHCALGYVAVSYTHLTLPTT
;
A
#
# COMPACT_ATOMS: atom_id res chain seq x y z
N MET A 1 -13.93 -10.55 -23.04
CA MET A 1 -12.82 -9.74 -22.45
C MET A 1 -12.03 -10.65 -21.51
N SER A 2 -10.69 -10.61 -21.57
CA SER A 2 -9.89 -11.39 -20.64
C SER A 2 -10.08 -10.91 -19.20
N ASP A 3 -9.94 -11.80 -18.24
CA ASP A 3 -10.09 -11.46 -16.81
C ASP A 3 -9.13 -10.35 -16.38
N VAL A 4 -7.89 -10.39 -16.87
CA VAL A 4 -6.87 -9.37 -16.56
C VAL A 4 -7.33 -7.98 -17.00
N LEU A 5 -7.77 -7.85 -18.25
CA LEU A 5 -8.24 -6.56 -18.76
C LEU A 5 -9.47 -6.06 -18.00
N ASN A 6 -10.37 -6.96 -17.65
CA ASN A 6 -11.54 -6.61 -16.87
C ASN A 6 -11.15 -6.12 -15.47
N LYS A 7 -10.25 -6.81 -14.80
CA LYS A 7 -9.75 -6.40 -13.48
C LYS A 7 -9.06 -5.04 -13.51
N MET A 8 -8.24 -4.79 -14.54
CA MET A 8 -7.60 -3.48 -14.73
C MET A 8 -8.62 -2.35 -14.88
N LYS A 9 -9.73 -2.61 -15.58
CA LYS A 9 -10.76 -1.61 -15.85
C LYS A 9 -11.72 -1.41 -14.68
N THR A 10 -11.93 -2.42 -13.86
CA THR A 10 -12.96 -2.40 -12.80
C THR A 10 -12.41 -2.06 -11.41
N ARG A 11 -11.09 -2.14 -11.21
CA ARG A 11 -10.48 -1.77 -9.93
C ARG A 11 -10.77 -0.31 -9.59
N ARG A 12 -11.11 -0.06 -8.33
CA ARG A 12 -11.32 1.29 -7.78
C ARG A 12 -10.58 1.45 -6.46
N SER A 13 -10.17 2.66 -6.16
CA SER A 13 -9.67 3.02 -4.83
C SER A 13 -10.81 2.98 -3.83
N ILE A 14 -10.65 2.19 -2.78
CA ILE A 14 -11.64 2.00 -1.73
C ILE A 14 -11.26 2.84 -0.51
N ARG A 15 -12.23 3.61 -0.01
CA ARG A 15 -12.04 4.51 1.14
C ARG A 15 -13.02 4.23 2.28
N LYS A 16 -13.52 3.00 2.34
CA LYS A 16 -14.35 2.54 3.44
C LYS A 16 -14.22 1.02 3.57
N PHE A 17 -13.65 0.59 4.65
CA PHE A 17 -13.29 -0.81 4.89
C PHE A 17 -14.05 -1.37 6.09
N LYS A 18 -14.30 -2.67 6.06
CA LYS A 18 -14.69 -3.44 7.22
C LYS A 18 -13.49 -3.65 8.14
N SER A 19 -13.74 -3.92 9.42
CA SER A 19 -12.68 -4.18 10.39
C SER A 19 -12.07 -5.58 10.33
N ASP A 20 -12.71 -6.49 9.57
CA ASP A 20 -12.26 -7.87 9.42
C ASP A 20 -10.86 -7.92 8.82
N MET A 21 -9.95 -8.65 9.46
CA MET A 21 -8.58 -8.80 8.98
C MET A 21 -8.54 -9.64 7.70
N VAL A 22 -7.68 -9.23 6.77
CA VAL A 22 -7.38 -10.00 5.56
C VAL A 22 -6.57 -11.24 5.97
N PRO A 23 -6.97 -12.46 5.56
CA PRO A 23 -6.21 -13.66 5.88
C PRO A 23 -4.77 -13.58 5.39
N GLN A 24 -3.83 -14.15 6.16
CA GLN A 24 -2.40 -14.09 5.82
C GLN A 24 -2.10 -14.72 4.45
N GLU A 25 -2.75 -15.83 4.10
CA GLU A 25 -2.60 -16.47 2.80
C GLU A 25 -3.00 -15.56 1.63
N VAL A 26 -3.99 -14.68 1.83
CA VAL A 26 -4.40 -13.70 0.83
C VAL A 26 -3.37 -12.57 0.74
N LEU A 27 -2.89 -12.09 1.88
CA LEU A 27 -1.81 -11.09 1.91
C LEU A 27 -0.55 -11.61 1.21
N ASP A 28 -0.20 -12.89 1.44
CA ASP A 28 0.97 -13.51 0.81
C ASP A 28 0.86 -13.53 -0.71
N GLN A 29 -0.32 -13.84 -1.26
CA GLN A 29 -0.57 -13.81 -2.70
C GLN A 29 -0.47 -12.38 -3.26
N ILE A 30 -1.00 -11.40 -2.54
CA ILE A 30 -0.91 -9.98 -2.94
C ILE A 30 0.55 -9.53 -2.95
N ILE A 31 1.30 -9.84 -1.89
CA ILE A 31 2.72 -9.49 -1.77
C ILE A 31 3.52 -10.13 -2.89
N GLU A 32 3.32 -11.42 -3.14
CA GLU A 32 4.00 -12.13 -4.22
C GLU A 32 3.77 -11.45 -5.56
N ALA A 33 2.52 -11.11 -5.90
CA ALA A 33 2.21 -10.39 -7.12
C ALA A 33 2.94 -9.05 -7.22
N GLY A 34 3.06 -8.33 -6.12
CA GLY A 34 3.84 -7.09 -6.04
C GLY A 34 5.31 -7.29 -6.37
N LEU A 35 5.89 -8.36 -5.86
CA LEU A 35 7.31 -8.68 -6.07
C LEU A 35 7.63 -9.07 -7.52
N TYR A 36 6.63 -9.45 -8.30
CA TYR A 36 6.79 -9.75 -9.73
C TYR A 36 6.70 -8.52 -10.64
N ALA A 37 6.51 -7.33 -10.09
CA ALA A 37 6.49 -6.11 -10.90
C ALA A 37 7.82 -5.89 -11.62
N ALA A 38 7.75 -5.32 -12.81
CA ALA A 38 8.95 -4.94 -13.56
C ALA A 38 9.75 -3.87 -12.81
N SER A 39 11.06 -3.87 -13.01
CA SER A 39 11.95 -2.88 -12.41
C SER A 39 13.09 -2.54 -13.35
N GLY A 40 13.72 -1.38 -13.16
CA GLY A 40 14.88 -0.97 -13.93
C GLY A 40 16.00 -2.00 -13.86
N MET A 41 16.48 -2.45 -15.02
CA MET A 41 17.53 -3.48 -15.14
C MET A 41 17.18 -4.83 -14.47
N GLY A 42 15.92 -5.06 -14.14
CA GLY A 42 15.48 -6.29 -13.49
C GLY A 42 16.01 -6.47 -12.07
N GLU A 43 16.40 -5.41 -11.40
CA GLU A 43 17.06 -5.50 -10.09
C GLU A 43 16.11 -5.74 -8.93
N GLN A 44 14.82 -5.50 -9.11
CA GLN A 44 13.79 -5.75 -8.09
C GLN A 44 14.14 -5.19 -6.72
N SER A 45 14.59 -3.94 -6.69
CA SER A 45 15.06 -3.27 -5.47
C SER A 45 13.96 -2.86 -4.48
N PRO A 46 12.69 -2.68 -4.88
CA PRO A 46 11.64 -2.37 -3.91
C PRO A 46 11.45 -3.46 -2.85
N ILE A 47 11.14 -3.03 -1.66
CA ILE A 47 10.77 -3.92 -0.54
C ILE A 47 9.36 -3.61 -0.08
N ILE A 48 8.72 -4.60 0.55
CA ILE A 48 7.36 -4.48 1.06
C ILE A 48 7.38 -4.79 2.56
N ILE A 49 6.81 -3.90 3.36
CA ILE A 49 6.63 -4.12 4.79
C ILE A 49 5.15 -4.36 5.04
N GLN A 50 4.81 -5.53 5.61
CA GLN A 50 3.45 -5.85 6.01
C GLN A 50 3.17 -5.31 7.41
N VAL A 51 2.08 -4.57 7.56
CA VAL A 51 1.59 -4.06 8.84
C VAL A 51 0.18 -4.58 9.06
N THR A 52 0.03 -5.47 10.04
CA THR A 52 -1.26 -6.04 10.47
C THR A 52 -1.48 -5.87 11.97
N LYS A 53 -0.46 -5.45 12.70
CA LYS A 53 -0.54 -5.18 14.13
C LYS A 53 -1.24 -3.85 14.36
N LYS A 54 -2.36 -3.88 15.08
CA LYS A 54 -3.23 -2.70 15.25
C LYS A 54 -2.48 -1.50 15.81
N GLU A 55 -1.64 -1.70 16.82
CA GLU A 55 -0.91 -0.62 17.49
C GLU A 55 0.04 0.09 16.51
N LEU A 56 0.78 -0.67 15.71
CA LEU A 56 1.68 -0.11 14.71
C LEU A 56 0.90 0.57 13.57
N ARG A 57 -0.18 -0.06 13.13
CA ARG A 57 -1.08 0.51 12.12
C ARG A 57 -1.61 1.87 12.57
N ASP A 58 -2.07 1.98 13.82
CA ASP A 58 -2.64 3.21 14.37
C ASP A 58 -1.56 4.29 14.58
N GLU A 59 -0.35 3.89 14.97
CA GLU A 59 0.80 4.80 15.07
C GLU A 59 1.14 5.42 13.72
N ILE A 60 1.22 4.61 12.67
CA ILE A 60 1.49 5.07 11.30
C ILE A 60 0.34 5.97 10.80
N SER A 61 -0.90 5.60 11.09
CA SER A 61 -2.07 6.42 10.75
C SER A 61 -2.01 7.80 11.39
N LYS A 62 -1.67 7.87 12.67
CA LYS A 62 -1.52 9.14 13.38
C LYS A 62 -0.42 10.00 12.75
N MET A 63 0.73 9.42 12.48
CA MET A 63 1.84 10.12 11.83
C MET A 63 1.45 10.64 10.45
N ASN A 64 0.80 9.83 9.64
CA ASN A 64 0.32 10.21 8.32
C ASN A 64 -0.69 11.37 8.41
N CYS A 65 -1.60 11.31 9.37
CA CYS A 65 -2.57 12.38 9.65
C CYS A 65 -1.86 13.70 9.99
N ASP A 66 -0.88 13.65 10.88
CA ASP A 66 -0.11 14.82 11.31
C ASP A 66 0.68 15.43 10.13
N ILE A 67 1.38 14.61 9.37
CA ILE A 67 2.13 15.07 8.17
C ILE A 67 1.20 15.69 7.14
N GLY A 68 0.03 15.11 6.95
CA GLY A 68 -0.97 15.60 6.00
C GLY A 68 -1.70 16.86 6.44
N GLY A 69 -1.55 17.26 7.69
CA GLY A 69 -2.27 18.42 8.25
C GLY A 69 -3.78 18.18 8.38
N TRP A 70 -4.20 16.93 8.51
CA TRP A 70 -5.60 16.58 8.71
C TRP A 70 -6.04 16.85 10.15
N LYS A 71 -7.34 16.94 10.34
CA LYS A 71 -7.93 17.07 11.68
C LYS A 71 -7.52 15.89 12.55
N GLU A 72 -7.14 16.17 13.80
CA GLU A 72 -6.84 15.14 14.79
C GLU A 72 -7.96 14.09 14.88
N GLY A 73 -7.59 12.83 14.90
CA GLY A 73 -8.51 11.69 14.93
C GLY A 73 -8.96 11.21 13.55
N PHE A 74 -8.64 11.93 12.47
CA PHE A 74 -8.89 11.42 11.13
C PHE A 74 -7.96 10.24 10.81
N ASP A 75 -8.52 9.17 10.26
CA ASP A 75 -7.76 8.01 9.83
C ASP A 75 -7.52 8.03 8.31
N PRO A 76 -6.30 8.39 7.85
CA PRO A 76 -5.97 8.41 6.42
C PRO A 76 -6.06 7.04 5.74
N PHE A 77 -6.12 5.95 6.52
CA PHE A 77 -6.25 4.59 5.99
C PHE A 77 -7.71 4.10 5.96
N TYR A 78 -8.66 4.99 6.27
CA TYR A 78 -10.11 4.74 6.13
C TYR A 78 -10.61 3.47 6.82
N GLY A 79 -10.02 3.11 7.96
CA GLY A 79 -10.38 1.93 8.73
C GLY A 79 -9.81 0.62 8.20
N ALA A 80 -8.95 0.65 7.18
CA ALA A 80 -8.30 -0.56 6.68
C ALA A 80 -7.50 -1.24 7.79
N PRO A 81 -7.71 -2.56 8.04
CA PRO A 81 -7.01 -3.26 9.11
C PRO A 81 -5.57 -3.63 8.76
N ALA A 82 -5.24 -3.66 7.48
CA ALA A 82 -3.90 -4.04 7.00
C ALA A 82 -3.36 -2.99 6.04
N MET A 83 -2.05 -2.87 5.98
CA MET A 83 -1.37 -2.09 4.96
C MET A 83 -0.08 -2.78 4.54
N LEU A 84 0.28 -2.60 3.28
CA LEU A 84 1.59 -2.98 2.74
C LEU A 84 2.32 -1.69 2.37
N ILE A 85 3.46 -1.47 2.99
CA ILE A 85 4.26 -0.26 2.73
C ILE A 85 5.34 -0.62 1.72
N VAL A 86 5.36 0.08 0.61
CA VAL A 86 6.36 -0.10 -0.44
C VAL A 86 7.43 0.95 -0.28
N LEU A 87 8.69 0.51 -0.19
CA LEU A 87 9.87 1.36 -0.20
C LEU A 87 10.80 0.92 -1.33
N ALA A 88 11.59 1.85 -1.84
CA ALA A 88 12.54 1.55 -2.90
C ALA A 88 13.89 2.17 -2.60
N LYS A 89 14.94 1.47 -3.02
CA LYS A 89 16.34 1.83 -2.72
C LYS A 89 16.79 3.02 -3.55
N LYS A 90 17.18 4.10 -2.89
CA LYS A 90 17.56 5.37 -3.55
C LYS A 90 18.78 5.25 -4.47
N SER A 91 19.61 4.23 -4.30
CA SER A 91 20.77 4.01 -5.18
C SER A 91 20.38 3.64 -6.62
N ARG A 92 19.12 3.32 -6.87
CA ARG A 92 18.64 2.99 -8.22
C ARG A 92 17.98 4.23 -8.85
N PRO A 93 18.38 4.65 -10.05
CA PRO A 93 17.81 5.86 -10.67
C PRO A 93 16.31 5.74 -10.98
N THR A 94 15.79 4.51 -11.11
CA THR A 94 14.38 4.25 -11.41
C THR A 94 13.54 3.94 -10.17
N TYR A 95 14.06 4.16 -8.98
CA TYR A 95 13.48 3.64 -7.73
C TYR A 95 12.03 4.05 -7.49
N VAL A 96 11.65 5.28 -7.79
CA VAL A 96 10.24 5.73 -7.61
C VAL A 96 9.32 4.98 -8.58
N TYR A 97 9.74 4.80 -9.83
CA TYR A 97 8.95 4.09 -10.83
C TYR A 97 8.84 2.61 -10.49
N ASP A 98 9.93 1.99 -10.06
CA ASP A 98 9.97 0.58 -9.65
C ASP A 98 8.99 0.33 -8.50
N GLY A 99 9.03 1.17 -7.46
CA GLY A 99 8.09 1.08 -6.35
C GLY A 99 6.64 1.35 -6.75
N SER A 100 6.42 2.26 -7.69
CA SER A 100 5.09 2.56 -8.21
C SER A 100 4.48 1.38 -8.97
N LEU A 101 5.29 0.65 -9.73
CA LEU A 101 4.84 -0.57 -10.41
C LEU A 101 4.47 -1.66 -9.40
N VAL A 102 5.24 -1.80 -8.32
CA VAL A 102 4.89 -2.71 -7.22
C VAL A 102 3.52 -2.34 -6.64
N MET A 103 3.29 -1.07 -6.33
CA MET A 103 1.99 -0.59 -5.84
C MET A 103 0.84 -0.95 -6.79
N GLY A 104 1.03 -0.76 -8.08
CA GLY A 104 0.03 -1.12 -9.10
C GLY A 104 -0.31 -2.60 -9.07
N ASN A 105 0.70 -3.47 -9.00
CA ASN A 105 0.50 -4.92 -8.91
C ASN A 105 -0.22 -5.32 -7.61
N LEU A 106 0.13 -4.72 -6.48
CA LEU A 106 -0.53 -4.99 -5.20
C LEU A 106 -2.03 -4.69 -5.27
N MET A 107 -2.39 -3.52 -5.80
CA MET A 107 -3.78 -3.10 -5.89
C MET A 107 -4.59 -3.97 -6.86
N LEU A 108 -3.99 -4.36 -7.97
CA LEU A 108 -4.65 -5.23 -8.95
C LEU A 108 -4.85 -6.64 -8.41
N ALA A 109 -3.83 -7.21 -7.76
CA ALA A 109 -3.92 -8.52 -7.13
C ALA A 109 -4.97 -8.53 -6.00
N ALA A 110 -5.03 -7.48 -5.19
CA ALA A 110 -6.04 -7.33 -4.15
C ALA A 110 -7.45 -7.39 -4.76
N HIS A 111 -7.68 -6.65 -5.85
CA HIS A 111 -8.96 -6.63 -6.55
C HIS A 111 -9.34 -8.03 -7.09
N GLU A 112 -8.39 -8.75 -7.67
CA GLU A 112 -8.60 -10.13 -8.11
C GLU A 112 -9.05 -11.05 -6.98
N LEU A 113 -8.48 -10.88 -5.79
CA LEU A 113 -8.75 -11.70 -4.62
C LEU A 113 -9.94 -11.21 -3.78
N GLY A 114 -10.71 -10.24 -4.28
CA GLY A 114 -11.88 -9.71 -3.57
C GLY A 114 -11.56 -8.78 -2.41
N ILE A 115 -10.35 -8.23 -2.39
CA ILE A 115 -9.89 -7.29 -1.35
C ILE A 115 -9.87 -5.88 -1.91
N GLY A 116 -10.43 -4.94 -1.16
CA GLY A 116 -10.34 -3.51 -1.48
C GLY A 116 -8.95 -2.95 -1.17
N SER A 117 -8.54 -1.98 -1.95
CA SER A 117 -7.26 -1.30 -1.76
C SER A 117 -7.34 0.18 -2.06
N CYS A 118 -6.40 0.93 -1.50
CA CYS A 118 -6.19 2.33 -1.82
C CYS A 118 -4.72 2.69 -1.61
N TRP A 119 -4.15 3.43 -2.55
CA TRP A 119 -2.83 4.02 -2.37
C TRP A 119 -2.94 5.20 -1.41
N ILE A 120 -2.27 5.13 -0.28
CA ILE A 120 -2.17 6.24 0.68
C ILE A 120 -0.77 6.85 0.57
N HIS A 121 -0.74 8.16 0.44
CA HIS A 121 0.49 8.92 0.25
C HIS A 121 1.26 9.15 1.56
N ARG A 122 2.38 9.87 1.51
CA ARG A 122 3.22 10.34 2.62
C ARG A 122 4.14 9.31 3.25
N ALA A 123 4.28 8.11 2.66
CA ALA A 123 5.30 7.16 3.09
C ALA A 123 6.70 7.77 2.98
N LYS A 124 6.93 8.64 2.01
CA LYS A 124 8.20 9.34 1.83
C LYS A 124 8.58 10.10 3.10
N GLU A 125 7.72 10.99 3.56
CA GLU A 125 7.96 11.85 4.72
C GLU A 125 8.08 11.02 6.00
N GLU A 126 7.26 9.98 6.15
CA GLU A 126 7.32 9.07 7.30
C GLU A 126 8.68 8.40 7.41
N PHE A 127 9.21 7.89 6.30
CA PHE A 127 10.48 7.15 6.30
C PHE A 127 11.72 8.05 6.18
N GLU A 128 11.56 9.33 5.89
CA GLU A 128 12.61 10.34 6.03
C GLU A 128 12.77 10.80 7.48
N SER A 129 11.77 10.60 8.33
CA SER A 129 11.82 10.96 9.74
C SER A 129 12.73 10.01 10.55
N ASP A 130 13.11 10.45 11.75
CA ASP A 130 13.88 9.61 12.67
C ASP A 130 13.13 8.32 13.02
N TRP A 131 11.82 8.41 13.18
CA TRP A 131 10.98 7.23 13.38
C TRP A 131 11.16 6.19 12.26
N GLY A 132 11.04 6.63 11.01
CA GLY A 132 11.16 5.75 9.85
C GLY A 132 12.53 5.10 9.74
N LYS A 133 13.59 5.88 9.95
CA LYS A 133 14.97 5.39 9.92
C LYS A 133 15.21 4.34 11.02
N ASN A 134 14.75 4.61 12.23
CA ASN A 134 14.86 3.69 13.35
C ASN A 134 14.01 2.43 13.12
N PHE A 135 12.84 2.58 12.55
CA PHE A 135 11.96 1.45 12.24
C PHE A 135 12.61 0.51 11.22
N LEU A 136 13.16 1.02 10.11
CA LEU A 136 13.88 0.22 9.13
C LEU A 136 15.08 -0.48 9.75
N LYS A 137 15.83 0.23 10.59
CA LYS A 137 16.98 -0.36 11.31
C LYS A 137 16.54 -1.50 12.22
N SER A 138 15.41 -1.35 12.92
CA SER A 138 14.86 -2.41 13.79
C SER A 138 14.47 -3.67 13.01
N LEU A 139 14.13 -3.53 11.73
CA LEU A 139 13.81 -4.63 10.83
C LEU A 139 15.05 -5.24 10.16
N GLY A 140 16.24 -4.71 10.42
CA GLY A 140 17.48 -5.16 9.77
C GLY A 140 17.62 -4.71 8.32
N VAL A 141 16.88 -3.70 7.90
CA VAL A 141 16.98 -3.13 6.55
C VAL A 141 18.14 -2.15 6.49
N GLU A 142 19.13 -2.46 5.67
CA GLU A 142 20.32 -1.64 5.46
C GLU A 142 20.24 -0.86 4.15
N GLY A 143 20.78 0.35 4.14
CA GLY A 143 20.80 1.24 2.99
C GLY A 143 19.74 2.33 3.07
N GLU A 144 19.77 3.21 2.08
CA GLU A 144 18.83 4.32 1.99
C GLU A 144 17.60 3.94 1.16
N TYR A 145 16.45 3.94 1.81
CA TYR A 145 15.16 3.66 1.19
C TYR A 145 14.25 4.86 1.28
N GLU A 146 13.49 5.09 0.22
CA GLU A 146 12.41 6.07 0.22
C GLU A 146 11.07 5.35 0.26
N GLY A 147 10.16 5.84 1.10
CA GLY A 147 8.78 5.37 1.09
C GLY A 147 8.08 5.78 -0.21
N ILE A 148 7.49 4.82 -0.92
CA ILE A 148 6.76 5.07 -2.17
C ILE A 148 5.28 5.25 -1.89
N GLY A 149 4.70 4.40 -1.07
CA GLY A 149 3.31 4.49 -0.71
C GLY A 149 2.88 3.36 0.22
N HIS A 150 1.69 3.53 0.78
CA HIS A 150 1.03 2.47 1.53
C HIS A 150 -0.10 1.91 0.69
N CYS A 151 -0.20 0.61 0.60
CA CYS A 151 -1.37 -0.07 0.05
C CYS A 151 -2.28 -0.44 1.22
N ALA A 152 -3.31 0.36 1.45
CA ALA A 152 -4.34 0.04 2.45
C ALA A 152 -5.17 -1.13 1.93
N LEU A 153 -5.43 -2.14 2.77
CA LEU A 153 -6.10 -3.38 2.39
C LEU A 153 -7.19 -3.77 3.40
N GLY A 154 -8.31 -4.21 2.88
CA GLY A 154 -9.41 -4.72 3.68
C GLY A 154 -10.61 -5.10 2.83
N TYR A 155 -11.60 -5.70 3.46
CA TYR A 155 -12.86 -5.99 2.81
C TYR A 155 -13.66 -4.69 2.60
N VAL A 156 -14.26 -4.55 1.42
CA VAL A 156 -15.03 -3.36 1.05
C VAL A 156 -16.31 -3.30 1.85
N ALA A 157 -16.61 -2.15 2.44
CA ALA A 157 -17.93 -1.93 3.04
C ALA A 157 -19.01 -1.84 1.96
N VAL A 158 -20.21 -2.36 2.23
CA VAL A 158 -21.31 -2.54 1.26
C VAL A 158 -21.66 -1.28 0.48
N SER A 159 -21.45 -0.09 1.04
CA SER A 159 -21.77 1.19 0.40
C SER A 159 -20.93 1.50 -0.84
N TYR A 160 -19.86 0.74 -1.13
CA TYR A 160 -19.02 0.94 -2.32
C TYR A 160 -19.42 0.12 -3.53
N THR A 161 -20.36 -0.82 -3.40
CA THR A 161 -20.76 -1.72 -4.49
C THR A 161 -21.47 -1.03 -5.65
N HIS A 162 -21.81 0.26 -5.52
CA HIS A 162 -22.58 1.03 -6.49
C HIS A 162 -21.85 2.25 -7.05
N LEU A 163 -20.55 2.38 -6.84
CA LEU A 163 -19.79 3.46 -7.45
C LEU A 163 -19.66 3.23 -8.95
N THR A 164 -20.54 3.89 -9.69
CA THR A 164 -20.39 4.02 -11.15
C THR A 164 -19.27 5.03 -11.43
N LEU A 165 -18.43 4.70 -12.42
CA LEU A 165 -17.46 5.66 -12.95
C LEU A 165 -18.20 6.87 -13.51
N PRO A 166 -17.67 8.09 -13.32
CA PRO A 166 -18.01 9.15 -14.24
C PRO A 166 -17.51 8.69 -15.62
N THR A 167 -18.46 8.55 -16.54
CA THR A 167 -18.13 8.39 -17.94
C THR A 167 -17.55 9.73 -18.43
N THR A 168 -16.28 9.76 -18.68
CA THR A 168 -15.67 10.83 -19.48
C THR A 168 -15.97 10.63 -20.93
#